data_f429f42a22fd8ef8d21d1d4d729817ce
#
_entry.id   f429f42a22fd8ef8d21d1d4d729817ce
#
_cell.length_a   1.000
_cell.length_b   1.000
_cell.length_c   1.000
_cell.angle_alpha   90.00
_cell.angle_beta   90.00
_cell.angle_gamma   90.00
#
_symmetry.space_group_name_H-M   'P 1'
#
loop_
_entity.id
_entity.type
_entity.pdbx_description
1 polymer ?
#
loop_
_entity_poly.entity_id
_entity_poly.type
_entity_poly.pdbx_seq_one_letter_code
_entity_poly.pdbx_strand_id
1 'polypeptide(L)'
;MAQEMSIKRVLLSDVAKLAGLSKATLSRYMNNSIVLPQDTIDRIETAIRELDYRGNSLARRLSKGGSETLGLVLPDITNPFFAELADAAEEAASASGYSLVLCITRNNPEKECQFIRWLDTCQVDGLLFTTNRPDNGLLRKEVQRHERIVLLDEDIPGSKVPKVFADNVQGGRIATEKLIAAGHRHIAFVGGPDKLMSV
;
A
#
# COMPACT_ATOMS: atom_id res chain seq x y z
N MET A 1 5.97 8.95 -41.78
CA MET A 1 6.57 7.62 -41.45
C MET A 1 7.30 7.80 -40.13
N ALA A 2 6.66 7.47 -39.03
CA ALA A 2 7.27 7.49 -37.69
C ALA A 2 7.96 6.14 -37.48
N GLN A 3 9.28 6.17 -37.35
CA GLN A 3 10.08 4.99 -37.02
C GLN A 3 9.81 4.65 -35.55
N GLU A 4 9.14 3.53 -35.28
CA GLU A 4 9.06 2.91 -33.96
C GLU A 4 10.49 2.55 -33.51
N MET A 5 11.08 3.40 -32.67
CA MET A 5 12.26 3.04 -31.90
C MET A 5 11.82 1.99 -30.86
N SER A 6 11.93 0.71 -31.23
CA SER A 6 11.85 -0.39 -30.27
C SER A 6 13.01 -0.23 -29.27
N ILE A 7 12.72 0.28 -28.09
CA ILE A 7 13.67 0.33 -26.99
C ILE A 7 13.92 -1.11 -26.56
N LYS A 8 15.03 -1.68 -27.02
CA LYS A 8 15.46 -3.03 -26.66
C LYS A 8 15.74 -3.06 -25.15
N ARG A 9 14.81 -3.67 -24.40
CA ARG A 9 14.91 -3.77 -22.94
C ARG A 9 16.13 -4.61 -22.59
N VAL A 10 17.10 -4.04 -21.85
CA VAL A 10 18.27 -4.77 -21.34
C VAL A 10 17.81 -5.82 -20.34
N LEU A 11 18.31 -7.04 -20.50
CA LEU A 11 17.98 -8.19 -19.67
C LEU A 11 19.09 -8.47 -18.65
N LEU A 12 18.76 -9.18 -17.57
CA LEU A 12 19.75 -9.65 -16.59
C LEU A 12 20.86 -10.49 -17.22
N SER A 13 20.55 -11.23 -18.32
CA SER A 13 21.51 -12.00 -19.11
C SER A 13 22.56 -11.12 -19.77
N ASP A 14 22.21 -9.90 -20.17
CA ASP A 14 23.14 -9.00 -20.84
C ASP A 14 24.14 -8.43 -19.83
N VAL A 15 23.68 -8.06 -18.64
CA VAL A 15 24.54 -7.65 -17.51
C VAL A 15 25.46 -8.81 -17.10
N ALA A 16 24.95 -10.03 -16.96
CA ALA A 16 25.75 -11.18 -16.58
C ALA A 16 26.85 -11.45 -17.61
N LYS A 17 26.52 -11.36 -18.90
CA LYS A 17 27.49 -11.52 -19.99
C LYS A 17 28.58 -10.44 -19.95
N LEU A 18 28.21 -9.18 -19.73
CA LEU A 18 29.18 -8.07 -19.67
C LEU A 18 30.07 -8.18 -18.43
N ALA A 19 29.52 -8.57 -17.28
CA ALA A 19 30.25 -8.76 -16.03
C ALA A 19 31.09 -10.07 -16.00
N GLY A 20 30.98 -10.93 -17.02
CA GLY A 20 31.70 -12.23 -17.09
C GLY A 20 31.18 -13.26 -16.07
N LEU A 21 29.88 -13.27 -15.79
CA LEU A 21 29.25 -14.14 -14.79
C LEU A 21 28.14 -14.98 -15.40
N SER A 22 27.77 -16.07 -14.69
CA SER A 22 26.54 -16.78 -15.00
C SER A 22 25.32 -15.96 -14.58
N LYS A 23 24.19 -16.07 -15.32
CA LYS A 23 22.92 -15.46 -14.94
C LYS A 23 22.49 -15.87 -13.53
N ALA A 24 22.77 -17.13 -13.13
CA ALA A 24 22.43 -17.65 -11.82
C ALA A 24 23.25 -16.98 -10.70
N THR A 25 24.54 -16.78 -10.90
CA THR A 25 25.44 -16.07 -9.96
C THR A 25 25.00 -14.62 -9.78
N LEU A 26 24.77 -13.90 -10.89
CA LEU A 26 24.29 -12.52 -10.85
C LEU A 26 22.93 -12.41 -10.16
N SER A 27 21.98 -13.32 -10.45
CA SER A 27 20.67 -13.35 -9.81
C SER A 27 20.78 -13.55 -8.30
N ARG A 28 21.63 -14.46 -7.82
CA ARG A 28 21.87 -14.69 -6.39
C ARG A 28 22.48 -13.46 -5.71
N TYR A 29 23.44 -12.80 -6.35
CA TYR A 29 24.02 -11.55 -5.85
C TYR A 29 22.97 -10.44 -5.75
N MET A 30 22.19 -10.19 -6.80
CA MET A 30 21.13 -9.18 -6.83
C MET A 30 20.02 -9.44 -5.79
N ASN A 31 19.86 -10.68 -5.33
CA ASN A 31 18.92 -11.07 -4.28
C ASN A 31 19.57 -11.20 -2.89
N ASN A 32 20.82 -10.72 -2.72
CA ASN A 32 21.58 -10.80 -1.48
C ASN A 32 21.75 -12.24 -0.94
N SER A 33 21.71 -13.25 -1.83
CA SER A 33 21.79 -14.67 -1.46
C SER A 33 23.23 -15.21 -1.46
N ILE A 34 24.18 -14.43 -1.95
CA ILE A 34 25.63 -14.74 -1.93
C ILE A 34 26.43 -13.46 -1.73
N VAL A 35 27.60 -13.62 -1.11
CA VAL A 35 28.63 -12.57 -1.06
C VAL A 35 29.68 -12.89 -2.12
N LEU A 36 30.09 -11.87 -2.87
CA LEU A 36 31.10 -11.97 -3.92
C LEU A 36 32.34 -11.16 -3.55
N PRO A 37 33.53 -11.50 -4.10
CA PRO A 37 34.72 -10.65 -3.99
C PRO A 37 34.49 -9.25 -4.56
N GLN A 38 35.19 -8.25 -4.01
CA GLN A 38 34.99 -6.84 -4.37
C GLN A 38 35.23 -6.56 -5.86
N ASP A 39 36.24 -7.15 -6.45
CA ASP A 39 36.54 -7.02 -7.89
C ASP A 39 35.38 -7.52 -8.78
N THR A 40 34.68 -8.55 -8.32
CA THR A 40 33.50 -9.08 -9.02
C THR A 40 32.29 -8.14 -8.85
N ILE A 41 32.12 -7.55 -7.67
CA ILE A 41 31.09 -6.53 -7.42
C ILE A 41 31.32 -5.32 -8.33
N ASP A 42 32.55 -4.82 -8.41
CA ASP A 42 32.91 -3.65 -9.22
C ASP A 42 32.61 -3.90 -10.72
N ARG A 43 32.84 -5.11 -11.23
CA ARG A 43 32.48 -5.51 -12.60
C ARG A 43 30.97 -5.52 -12.82
N ILE A 44 30.20 -6.01 -11.83
CA ILE A 44 28.74 -6.02 -11.89
C ILE A 44 28.20 -4.58 -11.94
N GLU A 45 28.67 -3.71 -11.04
CA GLU A 45 28.22 -2.33 -10.97
C GLU A 45 28.58 -1.54 -12.25
N THR A 46 29.75 -1.81 -12.80
CA THR A 46 30.15 -1.22 -14.09
C THR A 46 29.24 -1.68 -15.22
N ALA A 47 28.95 -2.98 -15.31
CA ALA A 47 28.04 -3.52 -16.32
C ALA A 47 26.61 -2.98 -16.18
N ILE A 48 26.10 -2.81 -14.96
CA ILE A 48 24.79 -2.20 -14.69
C ILE A 48 24.75 -0.76 -15.19
N ARG A 49 25.79 0.04 -14.90
CA ARG A 49 25.87 1.44 -15.33
C ARG A 49 26.00 1.58 -16.85
N GLU A 50 26.88 0.79 -17.48
CA GLU A 50 27.10 0.84 -18.93
C GLU A 50 25.86 0.48 -19.74
N LEU A 51 25.06 -0.46 -19.23
CA LEU A 51 23.85 -0.95 -19.91
C LEU A 51 22.59 -0.18 -19.48
N ASP A 52 22.67 0.79 -18.57
CA ASP A 52 21.51 1.42 -17.88
C ASP A 52 20.49 0.34 -17.45
N TYR A 53 21.00 -0.77 -16.88
CA TYR A 53 20.15 -1.87 -16.49
C TYR A 53 19.30 -1.49 -15.29
N ARG A 54 18.01 -1.42 -15.51
CA ARG A 54 17.02 -1.27 -14.43
C ARG A 54 16.43 -2.63 -14.14
N GLY A 55 16.75 -3.15 -12.95
CA GLY A 55 16.28 -4.47 -12.52
C GLY A 55 14.78 -4.68 -12.82
N ASN A 56 14.44 -5.86 -13.32
CA ASN A 56 13.03 -6.19 -13.54
C ASN A 56 12.35 -6.37 -12.18
N SER A 57 11.58 -5.37 -11.73
CA SER A 57 10.82 -5.41 -10.48
C SER A 57 9.87 -6.62 -10.42
N LEU A 58 9.29 -7.03 -11.56
CA LEU A 58 8.45 -8.23 -11.65
C LEU A 58 9.24 -9.52 -11.35
N ALA A 59 10.46 -9.65 -11.91
CA ALA A 59 11.30 -10.81 -11.65
C ALA A 59 11.80 -10.84 -10.19
N ARG A 60 12.05 -9.67 -9.59
CA ARG A 60 12.41 -9.54 -8.17
C ARG A 60 11.21 -9.91 -7.28
N ARG A 61 10.01 -9.42 -7.59
CA ARG A 61 8.75 -9.78 -6.91
C ARG A 61 8.52 -11.29 -6.90
N LEU A 62 8.66 -11.94 -8.06
CA LEU A 62 8.54 -13.40 -8.18
C LEU A 62 9.61 -14.15 -7.37
N SER A 63 10.83 -13.61 -7.27
CA SER A 63 11.94 -14.23 -6.55
C SER A 63 11.87 -14.02 -5.03
N LYS A 64 11.39 -12.85 -4.56
CA LYS A 64 11.29 -12.48 -3.13
C LYS A 64 9.92 -12.77 -2.52
N GLY A 65 8.91 -13.07 -3.34
CA GLY A 65 7.54 -13.32 -2.89
C GLY A 65 6.77 -12.08 -2.42
N GLY A 66 7.25 -10.86 -2.74
CA GLY A 66 6.61 -9.62 -2.35
C GLY A 66 6.82 -8.48 -3.34
N SER A 67 5.95 -7.47 -3.31
CA SER A 67 5.99 -6.29 -4.16
C SER A 67 6.74 -5.10 -3.54
N GLU A 68 7.06 -5.20 -2.24
CA GLU A 68 7.56 -4.09 -1.42
C GLU A 68 6.64 -2.85 -1.55
N THR A 69 5.33 -3.11 -1.68
CA THR A 69 4.31 -2.08 -1.89
C THR A 69 3.10 -2.36 -1.02
N LEU A 70 2.61 -1.34 -0.33
CA LEU A 70 1.34 -1.33 0.38
C LEU A 70 0.32 -0.50 -0.38
N GLY A 71 -0.94 -0.89 -0.32
CA GLY A 71 -2.05 -0.08 -0.84
C GLY A 71 -2.78 0.60 0.30
N LEU A 72 -3.04 1.90 0.16
CA LEU A 72 -3.94 2.64 1.04
C LEU A 72 -5.24 2.93 0.27
N VAL A 73 -6.30 2.25 0.66
CA VAL A 73 -7.63 2.37 0.03
C VAL A 73 -8.43 3.41 0.80
N LEU A 74 -8.80 4.48 0.10
CA LEU A 74 -9.51 5.64 0.65
C LEU A 74 -10.76 5.95 -0.18
N PRO A 75 -11.84 6.43 0.44
CA PRO A 75 -13.00 6.90 -0.29
C PRO A 75 -12.74 8.20 -1.05
N ASP A 76 -11.94 9.11 -0.46
CA ASP A 76 -11.67 10.44 -0.98
C ASP A 76 -10.29 10.93 -0.48
N ILE A 77 -9.60 11.73 -1.26
CA ILE A 77 -8.32 12.36 -0.90
C ILE A 77 -8.45 13.88 -0.68
N THR A 78 -9.60 14.46 -1.01
CA THR A 78 -9.84 15.91 -0.83
C THR A 78 -10.25 16.24 0.60
N ASN A 79 -10.66 15.25 1.39
CA ASN A 79 -10.90 15.41 2.82
C ASN A 79 -9.55 15.48 3.57
N PRO A 80 -9.28 16.55 4.33
CA PRO A 80 -8.01 16.70 5.06
C PRO A 80 -7.66 15.51 5.96
N PHE A 81 -8.65 14.87 6.60
CA PHE A 81 -8.46 13.69 7.42
C PHE A 81 -7.75 12.55 6.63
N PHE A 82 -8.23 12.26 5.42
CA PHE A 82 -7.61 11.20 4.60
C PHE A 82 -6.25 11.62 4.02
N ALA A 83 -6.03 12.92 3.82
CA ALA A 83 -4.73 13.43 3.41
C ALA A 83 -3.68 13.26 4.52
N GLU A 84 -4.01 13.61 5.76
CA GLU A 84 -3.14 13.39 6.93
C GLU A 84 -2.90 11.90 7.21
N LEU A 85 -3.93 11.09 7.07
CA LEU A 85 -3.81 9.62 7.19
C LEU A 85 -2.86 9.05 6.13
N ALA A 86 -2.93 9.56 4.89
CA ALA A 86 -2.07 9.11 3.80
C ALA A 86 -0.61 9.51 4.01
N ASP A 87 -0.37 10.73 4.52
CA ASP A 87 0.96 11.23 4.85
C ASP A 87 1.63 10.37 5.94
N ALA A 88 0.92 10.14 7.06
CA ALA A 88 1.42 9.31 8.15
C ALA A 88 1.64 7.84 7.72
N ALA A 89 0.77 7.29 6.88
CA ALA A 89 0.91 5.94 6.37
C ALA A 89 2.10 5.81 5.40
N GLU A 90 2.36 6.85 4.58
CA GLU A 90 3.51 6.88 3.67
C GLU A 90 4.82 6.95 4.46
N GLU A 91 4.93 7.83 5.44
CA GLU A 91 6.12 7.94 6.30
C GLU A 91 6.44 6.60 6.96
N ALA A 92 5.44 5.93 7.56
CA ALA A 92 5.64 4.64 8.22
C ALA A 92 6.00 3.52 7.24
N ALA A 93 5.39 3.49 6.06
CA ALA A 93 5.70 2.53 5.00
C ALA A 93 7.12 2.72 4.48
N SER A 94 7.50 3.96 4.16
CA SER A 94 8.82 4.34 3.67
C SER A 94 9.93 4.00 4.66
N ALA A 95 9.72 4.29 5.95
CA ALA A 95 10.66 3.91 7.03
C ALA A 95 10.85 2.39 7.14
N SER A 96 9.86 1.60 6.69
CA SER A 96 9.90 0.14 6.67
C SER A 96 10.35 -0.45 5.32
N GLY A 97 10.76 0.38 4.36
CA GLY A 97 11.21 -0.04 3.04
C GLY A 97 10.10 -0.39 2.06
N TYR A 98 8.85 0.03 2.35
CA TYR A 98 7.71 -0.14 1.46
C TYR A 98 7.38 1.16 0.72
N SER A 99 6.89 1.02 -0.51
CA SER A 99 6.21 2.10 -1.22
C SER A 99 4.73 2.08 -0.89
N LEU A 100 4.07 3.25 -0.80
CA LEU A 100 2.63 3.35 -0.63
C LEU A 100 1.95 3.75 -1.94
N VAL A 101 0.88 3.03 -2.31
CA VAL A 101 0.02 3.37 -3.46
C VAL A 101 -1.35 3.79 -2.97
N LEU A 102 -1.78 4.99 -3.35
CA LEU A 102 -3.12 5.49 -3.05
C LEU A 102 -4.15 4.90 -4.00
N CYS A 103 -5.22 4.33 -3.45
CA CYS A 103 -6.29 3.65 -4.13
C CYS A 103 -7.62 4.36 -3.82
N ILE A 104 -8.03 5.30 -4.67
CA ILE A 104 -9.21 6.13 -4.42
C ILE A 104 -10.46 5.47 -4.98
N THR A 105 -11.39 5.09 -4.11
CA THR A 105 -12.61 4.37 -4.47
C THR A 105 -13.74 5.28 -4.93
N ARG A 106 -13.83 6.49 -4.41
CA ARG A 106 -14.95 7.42 -4.58
C ARG A 106 -16.28 6.78 -4.16
N ASN A 107 -16.26 6.02 -3.07
CA ASN A 107 -17.40 5.28 -2.55
C ASN A 107 -18.01 4.27 -3.55
N ASN A 108 -17.20 3.76 -4.49
CA ASN A 108 -17.62 2.76 -5.47
C ASN A 108 -17.28 1.35 -4.96
N PRO A 109 -18.29 0.48 -4.69
CA PRO A 109 -18.08 -0.86 -4.14
C PRO A 109 -17.27 -1.79 -5.04
N GLU A 110 -17.41 -1.61 -6.36
CA GLU A 110 -16.69 -2.42 -7.34
C GLU A 110 -15.19 -2.13 -7.30
N LYS A 111 -14.82 -0.84 -7.12
CA LYS A 111 -13.44 -0.42 -6.93
C LYS A 111 -12.87 -0.91 -5.60
N GLU A 112 -13.65 -0.88 -4.52
CA GLU A 112 -13.25 -1.43 -3.23
C GLU A 112 -12.85 -2.91 -3.38
N CYS A 113 -13.72 -3.72 -3.98
CA CYS A 113 -13.43 -5.12 -4.26
C CYS A 113 -12.27 -5.30 -5.26
N GLN A 114 -12.12 -4.41 -6.25
CA GLN A 114 -11.02 -4.47 -7.21
C GLN A 114 -9.67 -4.28 -6.51
N PHE A 115 -9.55 -3.31 -5.60
CA PHE A 115 -8.30 -3.07 -4.86
C PHE A 115 -7.98 -4.21 -3.89
N ILE A 116 -8.99 -4.85 -3.27
CA ILE A 116 -8.76 -6.04 -2.45
C ILE A 116 -8.14 -7.17 -3.29
N ARG A 117 -8.61 -7.38 -4.51
CA ARG A 117 -8.04 -8.39 -5.42
C ARG A 117 -6.60 -8.12 -5.86
N TRP A 118 -6.05 -6.93 -5.62
CA TRP A 118 -4.62 -6.68 -5.83
C TRP A 118 -3.72 -7.53 -4.93
N LEU A 119 -4.23 -7.98 -3.79
CA LEU A 119 -3.54 -8.97 -2.95
C LEU A 119 -3.40 -10.33 -3.64
N ASP A 120 -4.43 -10.78 -4.39
CA ASP A 120 -4.41 -12.05 -5.14
C ASP A 120 -3.39 -12.01 -6.28
N THR A 121 -3.24 -10.85 -6.91
CA THR A 121 -2.33 -10.65 -8.06
C THR A 121 -0.94 -10.15 -7.67
N CYS A 122 -0.62 -10.11 -6.37
CA CYS A 122 0.65 -9.64 -5.83
C CYS A 122 1.05 -8.23 -6.34
N GLN A 123 0.06 -7.37 -6.61
CA GLN A 123 0.30 -5.97 -6.95
C GLN A 123 0.70 -5.17 -5.71
N VAL A 124 0.15 -5.57 -4.55
CA VAL A 124 0.52 -5.05 -3.22
C VAL A 124 0.71 -6.21 -2.26
N ASP A 125 1.49 -6.00 -1.20
CA ASP A 125 1.77 -6.99 -0.17
C ASP A 125 0.77 -6.91 1.00
N GLY A 126 0.14 -5.78 1.18
CA GLY A 126 -0.88 -5.53 2.18
C GLY A 126 -1.73 -4.32 1.84
N LEU A 127 -2.89 -4.22 2.49
CA LEU A 127 -3.81 -3.10 2.35
C LEU A 127 -4.12 -2.46 3.70
N LEU A 128 -4.00 -1.15 3.75
CA LEU A 128 -4.66 -0.27 4.70
C LEU A 128 -5.99 0.15 4.06
N PHE A 129 -7.11 -0.14 4.70
CA PHE A 129 -8.41 -0.07 4.04
C PHE A 129 -9.40 0.78 4.83
N THR A 130 -9.93 1.80 4.19
CA THR A 130 -11.00 2.66 4.73
C THR A 130 -12.20 2.65 3.78
N THR A 131 -13.39 2.63 4.34
CA THR A 131 -14.65 2.77 3.59
C THR A 131 -15.56 3.79 4.27
N ASN A 132 -16.37 4.50 3.51
CA ASN A 132 -17.44 5.40 4.03
C ASN A 132 -18.82 4.80 3.74
N ARG A 133 -18.92 3.49 3.62
CA ARG A 133 -20.17 2.83 3.24
C ARG A 133 -20.52 1.71 4.20
N PRO A 134 -21.77 1.62 4.60
CA PRO A 134 -22.24 0.43 5.32
C PRO A 134 -22.07 -0.81 4.43
N ASP A 135 -21.51 -1.87 5.00
CA ASP A 135 -21.33 -3.14 4.29
C ASP A 135 -22.68 -3.81 4.01
N ASN A 136 -22.87 -4.28 2.78
CA ASN A 136 -24.01 -5.10 2.36
C ASN A 136 -23.69 -6.61 2.40
N GLY A 137 -22.61 -7.01 3.03
CA GLY A 137 -22.12 -8.40 3.13
C GLY A 137 -21.12 -8.79 2.03
N LEU A 138 -21.02 -8.05 0.93
CA LEU A 138 -20.06 -8.33 -0.14
C LEU A 138 -18.64 -7.96 0.27
N LEU A 139 -18.47 -6.76 0.79
CA LEU A 139 -17.15 -6.26 1.21
C LEU A 139 -16.58 -7.11 2.34
N ARG A 140 -17.39 -7.47 3.33
CA ARG A 140 -17.01 -8.40 4.40
C ARG A 140 -16.48 -9.72 3.85
N LYS A 141 -17.18 -10.30 2.87
CA LYS A 141 -16.79 -11.59 2.25
C LYS A 141 -15.44 -11.48 1.55
N GLU A 142 -15.20 -10.39 0.83
CA GLU A 142 -13.91 -10.17 0.14
C GLU A 142 -12.79 -9.93 1.16
N VAL A 143 -12.99 -9.07 2.15
CA VAL A 143 -11.98 -8.74 3.17
C VAL A 143 -11.58 -9.99 3.98
N GLN A 144 -12.53 -10.85 4.35
CA GLN A 144 -12.26 -12.06 5.14
C GLN A 144 -11.43 -13.13 4.42
N ARG A 145 -11.24 -13.03 3.12
CA ARG A 145 -10.40 -13.94 2.34
C ARG A 145 -8.90 -13.65 2.49
N HIS A 146 -8.55 -12.50 3.09
CA HIS A 146 -7.18 -12.04 3.17
C HIS A 146 -6.79 -11.71 4.61
N GLU A 147 -5.60 -12.16 5.01
CA GLU A 147 -5.01 -11.83 6.32
C GLU A 147 -4.17 -10.54 6.28
N ARG A 148 -3.91 -10.00 5.08
CA ARG A 148 -3.04 -8.85 4.84
C ARG A 148 -3.82 -7.56 4.62
N ILE A 149 -4.91 -7.38 5.36
CA ILE A 149 -5.74 -6.17 5.36
C ILE A 149 -5.85 -5.67 6.79
N VAL A 150 -5.68 -4.36 6.97
CA VAL A 150 -5.98 -3.65 8.22
C VAL A 150 -7.07 -2.64 7.92
N LEU A 151 -8.17 -2.69 8.65
CA LEU A 151 -9.22 -1.67 8.56
C LEU A 151 -8.82 -0.44 9.35
N LEU A 152 -9.06 0.73 8.77
CA LEU A 152 -8.80 2.02 9.39
C LEU A 152 -10.11 2.82 9.46
N ASP A 153 -10.31 3.53 10.58
CA ASP A 153 -11.38 4.51 10.81
C ASP A 153 -12.79 3.92 10.84
N GLU A 154 -13.18 3.08 9.91
CA GLU A 154 -14.53 2.52 9.80
C GLU A 154 -14.52 1.00 9.88
N ASP A 155 -15.50 0.41 10.58
CA ASP A 155 -15.62 -1.05 10.72
C ASP A 155 -16.41 -1.67 9.54
N ILE A 156 -16.03 -2.90 9.24
CA ILE A 156 -16.83 -3.83 8.44
C ILE A 156 -17.36 -4.90 9.42
N PRO A 157 -18.61 -4.77 9.87
CA PRO A 157 -19.15 -5.61 10.93
C PRO A 157 -19.01 -7.10 10.65
N GLY A 158 -18.49 -7.84 11.65
CA GLY A 158 -18.25 -9.27 11.55
C GLY A 158 -16.98 -9.66 10.77
N SER A 159 -16.17 -8.72 10.29
CA SER A 159 -14.83 -9.02 9.78
C SER A 159 -13.87 -9.33 10.93
N LYS A 160 -12.89 -10.23 10.68
CA LYS A 160 -11.89 -10.67 11.69
C LYS A 160 -10.49 -10.08 11.44
N VAL A 161 -10.34 -9.23 10.43
CA VAL A 161 -9.05 -8.59 10.14
C VAL A 161 -8.68 -7.57 11.22
N PRO A 162 -7.40 -7.24 11.40
CA PRO A 162 -6.95 -6.18 12.30
C PRO A 162 -7.63 -4.85 12.01
N LYS A 163 -7.85 -4.05 13.06
CA LYS A 163 -8.59 -2.79 12.99
C LYS A 163 -7.87 -1.71 13.80
N VAL A 164 -7.82 -0.51 13.25
CA VAL A 164 -7.27 0.68 13.93
C VAL A 164 -8.28 1.80 13.82
N PHE A 165 -8.78 2.27 14.96
CA PHE A 165 -9.83 3.28 15.06
C PHE A 165 -9.43 4.41 16.00
N ALA A 166 -9.96 5.60 15.76
CA ALA A 166 -9.97 6.67 16.73
C ALA A 166 -11.02 6.37 17.82
N ASP A 167 -10.75 6.81 19.06
CA ASP A 167 -11.76 6.75 20.12
C ASP A 167 -12.76 7.90 19.98
N ASN A 168 -13.69 7.78 19.03
CA ASN A 168 -14.67 8.80 18.71
C ASN A 168 -15.65 9.03 19.86
N VAL A 169 -15.94 8.00 20.67
CA VAL A 169 -16.79 8.13 21.87
C VAL A 169 -16.12 9.06 22.89
N GLN A 170 -14.85 8.84 23.17
CA GLN A 170 -14.08 9.69 24.06
C GLN A 170 -13.91 11.11 23.51
N GLY A 171 -13.69 11.24 22.19
CA GLY A 171 -13.63 12.53 21.51
C GLY A 171 -14.92 13.34 21.66
N GLY A 172 -16.07 12.73 21.37
CA GLY A 172 -17.39 13.34 21.54
C GLY A 172 -17.69 13.73 23.00
N ARG A 173 -17.28 12.87 23.94
CA ARG A 173 -17.40 13.15 25.36
C ARG A 173 -16.59 14.36 25.79
N ILE A 174 -15.30 14.42 25.44
CA ILE A 174 -14.41 15.56 25.77
C ILE A 174 -14.97 16.87 25.20
N ALA A 175 -15.40 16.86 23.95
CA ALA A 175 -16.00 18.03 23.31
C ALA A 175 -17.25 18.53 24.04
N THR A 176 -18.15 17.61 24.40
CA THR A 176 -19.40 17.92 25.11
C THR A 176 -19.10 18.45 26.53
N GLU A 177 -18.24 17.78 27.29
CA GLU A 177 -17.82 18.22 28.62
C GLU A 177 -17.20 19.64 28.60
N LYS A 178 -16.43 19.96 27.58
CA LYS A 178 -15.85 21.28 27.39
C LYS A 178 -16.92 22.36 27.20
N LEU A 179 -17.94 22.09 26.39
CA LEU A 179 -19.06 23.02 26.21
C LEU A 179 -19.87 23.21 27.50
N ILE A 180 -20.14 22.14 28.24
CA ILE A 180 -20.86 22.19 29.53
C ILE A 180 -20.06 23.00 30.54
N ALA A 181 -18.75 22.78 30.66
CA ALA A 181 -17.87 23.51 31.54
C ALA A 181 -17.79 25.01 31.20
N ALA A 182 -17.93 25.37 29.92
CA ALA A 182 -18.03 26.76 29.46
C ALA A 182 -19.41 27.40 29.73
N GLY A 183 -20.33 26.67 30.36
CA GLY A 183 -21.66 27.19 30.76
C GLY A 183 -22.76 26.99 29.74
N HIS A 184 -22.47 26.36 28.60
CA HIS A 184 -23.52 26.07 27.60
C HIS A 184 -24.52 25.01 28.10
N ARG A 185 -25.80 25.22 27.87
CA ARG A 185 -26.90 24.32 28.28
C ARG A 185 -27.71 23.80 27.11
N HIS A 186 -27.66 24.48 25.96
CA HIS A 186 -28.29 24.11 24.74
C HIS A 186 -27.21 23.79 23.72
N ILE A 187 -26.97 22.51 23.50
CA ILE A 187 -25.88 22.00 22.63
C ILE A 187 -26.55 21.24 21.50
N ALA A 188 -26.21 21.59 20.26
CA ALA A 188 -26.64 20.87 19.07
C ALA A 188 -25.48 20.03 18.55
N PHE A 189 -25.78 18.81 18.13
CA PHE A 189 -24.87 17.93 17.42
C PHE A 189 -25.29 17.83 15.96
N VAL A 190 -24.33 18.04 15.05
CA VAL A 190 -24.49 17.83 13.62
C VAL A 190 -23.60 16.66 13.24
N GLY A 191 -24.22 15.51 13.01
CA GLY A 191 -23.54 14.27 12.69
C GLY A 191 -23.63 13.87 11.23
N GLY A 192 -22.96 12.78 10.90
CA GLY A 192 -23.03 12.11 9.59
C GLY A 192 -24.15 11.07 9.52
N PRO A 193 -24.08 10.16 8.53
CA PRO A 193 -25.06 9.09 8.36
C PRO A 193 -25.02 8.09 9.52
N ASP A 194 -26.17 7.76 10.13
CA ASP A 194 -26.31 6.85 11.30
C ASP A 194 -25.79 5.42 11.11
N LYS A 195 -25.34 5.06 9.92
CA LYS A 195 -24.90 3.69 9.58
C LYS A 195 -23.40 3.50 9.57
N LEU A 196 -22.63 4.55 9.85
CA LEU A 196 -21.19 4.49 9.97
C LEU A 196 -20.81 4.39 11.46
N MET A 197 -19.77 3.61 11.76
CA MET A 197 -19.29 3.44 13.13
C MET A 197 -18.57 4.70 13.63
N SER A 198 -17.96 5.46 12.73
CA SER A 198 -17.22 6.68 13.04
C SER A 198 -18.10 7.89 13.39
N VAL A 199 -19.43 7.77 13.30
CA VAL A 199 -20.40 8.87 13.52
C VAL A 199 -21.07 8.79 14.88
#